data_b3ec539a3126cc21dcec87b413af1ca1
#
_entry.id   b3ec539a3126cc21dcec87b413af1ca1
#
_cell.length_a   1.000
_cell.length_b   1.000
_cell.length_c   1.000
_cell.angle_alpha   90.00
_cell.angle_beta   90.00
_cell.angle_gamma   90.00
#
_symmetry.space_group_name_H-M   'P 1'
#
loop_
_entity.id
_entity.type
_entity.pdbx_description
1 polymer ?
#
loop_
_entity_poly.entity_id
_entity_poly.type
_entity_poly.pdbx_seq_one_letter_code
_entity_poly.pdbx_strand_id
1 'polypeptide(L)'
;MEYSLAVKRHFAAPKRARELPAGSSGLVAGEAEDRSLHVWVRFQLQIVDETIAAAGFQAFGCPHTVAAASVVADWAEGRPIAEVRKLDVKTVCAELEIPVEKLGKLLRVEDALVACCRS
;
A
#
# COMPACT_ATOMS: atom_id res chain seq x y z
N MET A 1 -22.72 3.99 -0.58
CA MET A 1 -21.94 2.80 -0.16
C MET A 1 -21.46 2.99 1.27
N GLU A 2 -21.68 2.01 2.10
CA GLU A 2 -21.16 2.04 3.45
C GLU A 2 -19.74 1.49 3.51
N TYR A 3 -18.90 2.12 4.32
CA TYR A 3 -17.55 1.68 4.57
C TYR A 3 -17.45 1.11 5.98
N SER A 4 -16.64 0.05 6.16
CA SER A 4 -16.42 -0.50 7.49
C SER A 4 -15.73 0.52 8.40
N LEU A 5 -15.79 0.30 9.70
CA LEU A 5 -15.10 1.17 10.66
C LEU A 5 -13.58 1.16 10.42
N ALA A 6 -13.01 0.00 10.08
CA ALA A 6 -11.58 -0.10 9.78
C ALA A 6 -11.20 0.74 8.56
N VAL A 7 -12.01 0.70 7.49
CA VAL A 7 -11.79 1.54 6.31
C VAL A 7 -11.85 3.01 6.68
N LYS A 8 -12.86 3.40 7.45
CA LYS A 8 -13.02 4.80 7.86
C LYS A 8 -11.82 5.31 8.66
N ARG A 9 -11.29 4.50 9.57
CA ARG A 9 -10.12 4.85 10.38
C ARG A 9 -8.88 5.07 9.52
N HIS A 10 -8.59 4.14 8.64
CA HIS A 10 -7.41 4.24 7.76
C HIS A 10 -7.54 5.38 6.76
N PHE A 11 -8.74 5.63 6.25
CA PHE A 11 -8.95 6.73 5.32
C PHE A 11 -8.83 8.10 6.00
N ALA A 12 -9.34 8.22 7.24
CA ALA A 12 -9.35 9.49 7.96
C ALA A 12 -7.96 9.92 8.46
N ALA A 13 -7.14 8.96 8.88
CA ALA A 13 -5.84 9.26 9.49
C ALA A 13 -4.78 8.21 9.13
N PRO A 14 -4.41 8.12 7.85
CA PRO A 14 -3.38 7.18 7.41
C PRO A 14 -2.01 7.66 7.87
N LYS A 15 -1.38 6.91 8.76
CA LYS A 15 -0.11 7.29 9.39
C LYS A 15 1.04 7.45 8.41
N ARG A 16 1.04 6.68 7.31
CA ARG A 16 2.15 6.62 6.36
C ARG A 16 1.81 7.22 5.00
N ALA A 17 0.77 8.05 4.93
CA ALA A 17 0.40 8.79 3.71
C ALA A 17 1.35 9.98 3.55
N ARG A 18 2.59 9.68 3.13
CA ARG A 18 3.67 10.66 3.07
C ARG A 18 4.69 10.28 2.01
N GLU A 19 5.48 11.25 1.57
CA GLU A 19 6.68 10.99 0.81
C GLU A 19 7.85 10.81 1.77
N LEU A 20 8.71 9.84 1.49
CA LEU A 20 9.98 9.72 2.20
C LEU A 20 10.96 10.73 1.62
N PRO A 21 11.90 11.26 2.44
CA PRO A 21 12.85 12.28 1.96
C PRO A 21 13.65 11.80 0.75
N ALA A 22 13.66 12.61 -0.31
CA ALA A 22 14.47 12.33 -1.49
C ALA A 22 15.95 12.29 -1.09
N GLY A 23 16.70 11.36 -1.69
CA GLY A 23 18.11 11.19 -1.36
C GLY A 23 18.38 10.32 -0.16
N SER A 24 17.35 9.78 0.50
CA SER A 24 17.54 8.80 1.58
C SER A 24 18.26 7.58 1.05
N SER A 25 19.25 7.08 1.80
CA SER A 25 19.97 5.88 1.41
C SER A 25 19.01 4.68 1.40
N GLY A 26 19.09 3.86 0.35
CA GLY A 26 18.24 2.67 0.23
C GLY A 26 16.80 2.93 -0.15
N LEU A 27 16.50 4.13 -0.67
CA LEU A 27 15.13 4.48 -1.08
C LEU A 27 14.78 3.79 -2.40
N VAL A 28 13.66 3.06 -2.41
CA VAL A 28 13.07 2.48 -3.62
C VAL A 28 11.62 2.92 -3.73
N ALA A 29 11.09 2.91 -4.94
CA ALA A 29 9.71 3.29 -5.19
C ALA A 29 9.08 2.37 -6.22
N GLY A 30 7.77 2.22 -6.14
CA GLY A 30 7.00 1.47 -7.10
C GLY A 30 5.60 2.03 -7.18
N GLU A 31 5.00 1.99 -8.36
CA GLU A 31 3.64 2.47 -8.54
C GLU A 31 2.87 1.60 -9.51
N ALA A 32 1.56 1.68 -9.41
CA ALA A 32 0.63 1.01 -10.32
C ALA A 32 -0.56 1.92 -10.55
N GLU A 33 -1.06 1.93 -11.77
CA GLU A 33 -2.20 2.72 -12.17
C GLU A 33 -3.15 1.89 -13.01
N ASP A 34 -4.44 2.10 -12.80
CA ASP A 34 -5.47 1.56 -13.69
C ASP A 34 -6.48 2.68 -13.95
N ARG A 35 -6.40 3.26 -15.14
CA ARG A 35 -7.24 4.40 -15.50
C ARG A 35 -8.71 4.03 -15.60
N SER A 36 -9.01 2.81 -16.04
CA SER A 36 -10.39 2.35 -16.17
C SER A 36 -11.07 2.22 -14.81
N LEU A 37 -10.30 1.92 -13.76
CA LEU A 37 -10.78 1.79 -12.40
C LEU A 37 -10.58 3.07 -11.58
N HIS A 38 -9.94 4.09 -12.15
CA HIS A 38 -9.60 5.35 -11.48
C HIS A 38 -8.78 5.11 -10.20
N VAL A 39 -7.72 4.29 -10.34
CA VAL A 39 -6.84 3.91 -9.22
C VAL A 39 -5.40 4.24 -9.57
N TRP A 40 -4.70 4.85 -8.64
CA TRP A 40 -3.26 5.02 -8.69
C TRP A 40 -2.71 4.85 -7.28
N VAL A 41 -1.63 4.07 -7.15
CA VAL A 41 -0.97 3.84 -5.87
C VAL A 41 0.54 3.89 -6.08
N ARG A 42 1.23 4.57 -5.18
CA ARG A 42 2.68 4.62 -5.16
C ARG A 42 3.18 4.32 -3.75
N PHE A 43 4.14 3.41 -3.65
CA PHE A 43 4.84 3.17 -2.40
C PHE A 43 6.28 3.63 -2.51
N GLN A 44 6.82 4.09 -1.40
CA GLN A 44 8.24 4.32 -1.22
C GLN A 44 8.68 3.51 0.01
N LEU A 45 9.81 2.83 -0.11
CA LEU A 45 10.37 2.05 0.97
C LEU A 45 11.82 2.45 1.15
N GLN A 46 12.24 2.61 2.40
CA GLN A 46 13.65 2.77 2.72
C GLN A 46 14.18 1.42 3.21
N ILE A 47 15.16 0.87 2.51
CA ILE A 47 15.73 -0.44 2.81
C ILE A 47 17.05 -0.25 3.54
N VAL A 48 17.17 -0.84 4.72
CA VAL A 48 18.40 -0.86 5.51
C VAL A 48 18.64 -2.30 5.95
N ASP A 49 19.82 -2.84 5.58
CA ASP A 49 20.18 -4.23 5.91
C ASP A 49 19.08 -5.22 5.53
N GLU A 50 18.59 -5.10 4.28
CA GLU A 50 17.55 -5.96 3.72
C GLU A 50 16.21 -5.89 4.45
N THR A 51 16.01 -4.91 5.33
CA THR A 51 14.80 -4.69 6.08
C THR A 51 14.16 -3.36 5.68
N ILE A 52 12.83 -3.32 5.63
CA ILE A 52 12.09 -2.10 5.33
C ILE A 52 12.07 -1.24 6.59
N ALA A 53 12.96 -0.26 6.65
CA ALA A 53 13.09 0.62 7.81
C ALA A 53 11.96 1.65 7.89
N ALA A 54 11.46 2.09 6.74
CA ALA A 54 10.38 3.06 6.67
C ALA A 54 9.56 2.83 5.41
N ALA A 55 8.26 3.10 5.49
CA ALA A 55 7.36 3.02 4.35
C ALA A 55 6.54 4.31 4.25
N GLY A 56 6.27 4.71 3.02
CA GLY A 56 5.37 5.81 2.72
C GLY A 56 4.52 5.44 1.53
N PHE A 57 3.35 6.04 1.40
CA PHE A 57 2.50 5.81 0.24
C PHE A 57 1.73 7.06 -0.15
N GLN A 58 1.32 7.06 -1.40
CA GLN A 58 0.38 8.01 -1.95
C GLN A 58 -0.63 7.19 -2.74
N ALA A 59 -1.90 7.53 -2.64
CA ALA A 59 -2.93 6.79 -3.34
C ALA A 59 -4.03 7.73 -3.80
N PHE A 60 -4.57 7.42 -4.97
CA PHE A 60 -5.72 8.09 -5.53
C PHE A 60 -6.74 7.03 -5.90
N GLY A 61 -7.96 7.19 -5.40
CA GLY A 61 -9.02 6.22 -5.62
C GLY A 61 -10.09 6.35 -4.55
N CYS A 62 -10.94 5.33 -4.44
CA CYS A 62 -12.00 5.33 -3.42
C CYS A 62 -11.39 5.07 -2.01
N PRO A 63 -12.15 5.33 -0.95
CA PRO A 63 -11.66 5.06 0.41
C PRO A 63 -11.16 3.64 0.64
N HIS A 64 -11.71 2.65 -0.06
CA HIS A 64 -11.20 1.27 0.03
C HIS A 64 -9.74 1.17 -0.42
N THR A 65 -9.41 1.83 -1.54
CA THR A 65 -8.04 1.83 -2.09
C THR A 65 -7.07 2.50 -1.13
N VAL A 66 -7.44 3.66 -0.62
CA VAL A 66 -6.58 4.41 0.31
C VAL A 66 -6.38 3.63 1.61
N ALA A 67 -7.45 3.05 2.14
CA ALA A 67 -7.37 2.25 3.37
C ALA A 67 -6.50 1.02 3.17
N ALA A 68 -6.64 0.33 2.03
CA ALA A 68 -5.82 -0.84 1.74
C ALA A 68 -4.34 -0.47 1.62
N ALA A 69 -4.03 0.64 0.94
CA ALA A 69 -2.64 1.13 0.84
C ALA A 69 -2.07 1.46 2.22
N SER A 70 -2.89 2.06 3.09
CA SER A 70 -2.48 2.37 4.47
C SER A 70 -2.14 1.10 5.26
N VAL A 71 -3.00 0.08 5.20
CA VAL A 71 -2.76 -1.21 5.87
C VAL A 71 -1.49 -1.87 5.33
N VAL A 72 -1.32 -1.86 4.01
CA VAL A 72 -0.16 -2.47 3.38
C VAL A 72 1.14 -1.76 3.78
N ALA A 73 1.14 -0.43 3.84
CA ALA A 73 2.31 0.32 4.30
C ALA A 73 2.65 -0.02 5.76
N ASP A 74 1.63 -0.11 6.62
CA ASP A 74 1.82 -0.53 8.01
C ASP A 74 2.40 -1.94 8.08
N TRP A 75 1.87 -2.86 7.27
CA TRP A 75 2.32 -4.25 7.22
C TRP A 75 3.78 -4.36 6.76
N ALA A 76 4.16 -3.55 5.76
CA ALA A 76 5.50 -3.62 5.17
C ALA A 76 6.59 -3.09 6.08
N GLU A 77 6.33 -2.03 6.83
CA GLU A 77 7.35 -1.41 7.66
C GLU A 77 7.84 -2.38 8.75
N GLY A 78 9.13 -2.57 8.82
CA GLY A 78 9.76 -3.49 9.77
C GLY A 78 9.98 -4.91 9.23
N ARG A 79 9.43 -5.24 8.06
CA ARG A 79 9.62 -6.58 7.48
C ARG A 79 10.86 -6.66 6.63
N PRO A 80 11.45 -7.86 6.51
CA PRO A 80 12.49 -8.09 5.51
C PRO A 80 11.91 -7.87 4.11
N ILE A 81 12.69 -7.26 3.22
CA ILE A 81 12.24 -6.99 1.85
C ILE A 81 11.83 -8.27 1.12
N ALA A 82 12.48 -9.41 1.44
CA ALA A 82 12.16 -10.69 0.82
C ALA A 82 10.72 -11.15 1.13
N GLU A 83 10.09 -10.64 2.19
CA GLU A 83 8.73 -11.03 2.56
C GLU A 83 7.64 -10.23 1.86
N VAL A 84 8.00 -9.20 1.09
CA VAL A 84 7.02 -8.37 0.38
C VAL A 84 6.13 -9.20 -0.54
N ARG A 85 6.69 -10.23 -1.18
CA ARG A 85 5.93 -11.09 -2.09
C ARG A 85 4.93 -12.01 -1.40
N LYS A 86 4.99 -12.08 -0.07
CA LYS A 86 4.04 -12.86 0.73
C LYS A 86 2.76 -12.07 1.03
N LEU A 87 2.70 -10.82 0.62
CA LEU A 87 1.49 -10.01 0.80
C LEU A 87 0.33 -10.69 0.08
N ASP A 88 -0.77 -10.86 0.80
CA ASP A 88 -2.01 -11.38 0.24
C ASP A 88 -3.08 -10.30 0.38
N VAL A 89 -3.42 -9.66 -0.73
CA VAL A 89 -4.40 -8.59 -0.73
C VAL A 89 -5.80 -9.07 -0.34
N LYS A 90 -6.08 -10.37 -0.52
CA LYS A 90 -7.35 -10.94 -0.07
C LYS A 90 -7.49 -10.88 1.44
N THR A 91 -6.38 -11.11 2.16
CA THR A 91 -6.36 -10.97 3.62
C THR A 91 -6.63 -9.52 4.02
N VAL A 92 -6.04 -8.58 3.31
CA VAL A 92 -6.29 -7.14 3.55
C VAL A 92 -7.76 -6.80 3.35
N CYS A 93 -8.38 -7.32 2.28
CA CYS A 93 -9.81 -7.13 2.04
C CYS A 93 -10.64 -7.67 3.20
N ALA A 94 -10.32 -8.85 3.69
CA ALA A 94 -11.05 -9.48 4.79
C ALA A 94 -10.93 -8.66 6.08
N GLU A 95 -9.72 -8.21 6.40
CA GLU A 95 -9.48 -7.41 7.60
C GLU A 95 -10.21 -6.06 7.58
N LEU A 96 -10.29 -5.45 6.41
CA LEU A 96 -10.98 -4.18 6.22
C LEU A 96 -12.47 -4.32 5.94
N GLU A 97 -12.96 -5.56 5.85
CA GLU A 97 -14.36 -5.85 5.49
C GLU A 97 -14.73 -5.16 4.16
N ILE A 98 -13.84 -5.24 3.19
CA ILE A 98 -14.03 -4.66 1.87
C ILE A 98 -14.78 -5.66 0.98
N PRO A 99 -15.82 -5.22 0.25
CA PRO A 99 -16.56 -6.11 -0.66
C PRO A 99 -15.63 -6.74 -1.70
N VAL A 100 -15.85 -8.02 -2.00
CA VAL A 100 -15.00 -8.78 -2.92
C VAL A 100 -14.97 -8.18 -4.34
N GLU A 101 -16.01 -7.48 -4.75
CA GLU A 101 -16.04 -6.82 -6.07
C GLU A 101 -15.04 -5.67 -6.18
N LYS A 102 -14.44 -5.23 -5.07
CA LYS A 102 -13.38 -4.21 -5.08
C LYS A 102 -11.99 -4.81 -5.23
N LEU A 103 -11.88 -6.14 -5.24
CA LEU A 103 -10.57 -6.81 -5.30
C LEU A 103 -9.71 -6.35 -6.48
N GLY A 104 -10.32 -6.12 -7.65
CA GLY A 104 -9.59 -5.65 -8.83
C GLY A 104 -8.81 -4.36 -8.58
N LYS A 105 -9.41 -3.41 -7.86
CA LYS A 105 -8.74 -2.16 -7.49
C LYS A 105 -7.61 -2.42 -6.49
N LEU A 106 -7.84 -3.33 -5.55
CA LEU A 106 -6.87 -3.61 -4.49
C LEU A 106 -5.67 -4.40 -5.00
N LEU A 107 -5.81 -5.13 -6.10
CA LEU A 107 -4.67 -5.77 -6.76
C LEU A 107 -3.65 -4.75 -7.24
N ARG A 108 -4.08 -3.53 -7.56
CA ARG A 108 -3.14 -2.45 -7.92
C ARG A 108 -2.28 -2.04 -6.74
N VAL A 109 -2.81 -2.14 -5.52
CA VAL A 109 -2.03 -1.88 -4.30
C VAL A 109 -0.90 -2.89 -4.18
N GLU A 110 -1.21 -4.17 -4.37
CA GLU A 110 -0.19 -5.22 -4.37
C GLU A 110 0.85 -4.99 -5.47
N ASP A 111 0.41 -4.68 -6.68
CA ASP A 111 1.30 -4.42 -7.82
C ASP A 111 2.28 -3.29 -7.52
N ALA A 112 1.81 -2.20 -6.91
CA ALA A 112 2.65 -1.07 -6.57
C ALA A 112 3.73 -1.45 -5.55
N LEU A 113 3.38 -2.25 -4.55
CA LEU A 113 4.34 -2.68 -3.55
C LEU A 113 5.39 -3.61 -4.16
N VAL A 114 4.95 -4.58 -4.97
CA VAL A 114 5.87 -5.51 -5.63
C VAL A 114 6.81 -4.76 -6.59
N ALA A 115 6.32 -3.70 -7.24
CA ALA A 115 7.14 -2.88 -8.13
C ALA A 115 8.33 -2.24 -7.41
N CYS A 116 8.24 -1.99 -6.10
CA CYS A 116 9.37 -1.49 -5.33
C CYS A 116 10.56 -2.45 -5.34
N CYS A 117 10.29 -3.76 -5.47
CA CYS A 117 11.33 -4.79 -5.46
C CYS A 117 12.08 -4.87 -6.79
N ARG A 118 11.60 -4.18 -7.82
CA ARG A 118 12.20 -4.18 -9.17
C ARG A 118 13.05 -2.95 -9.43
N SER A 119 13.12 -2.06 -8.48
CA SER A 119 13.89 -0.83 -8.60
C SER A 119 15.38 -1.05 -8.43
#